data_2ffe8552b7e28971525a6bde31b3bb00
#
_entry.id   2ffe8552b7e28971525a6bde31b3bb00
#
_cell.length_a   1.000
_cell.length_b   1.000
_cell.length_c   1.000
_cell.angle_alpha   90.00
_cell.angle_beta   90.00
_cell.angle_gamma   90.00
#
_symmetry.space_group_name_H-M   'P 1'
#
loop_
_entity.id
_entity.type
_entity.pdbx_description
1 polymer ?
#
loop_
_entity_poly.entity_id
_entity_poly.type
_entity_poly.pdbx_seq_one_letter_code
_entity_poly.pdbx_strand_id
1 'polypeptide(L)'
;MLSGRGYRLELMSEQAGFAGNIGGVCRAVWNTGLGQRREYRCRGVWMGDVAQAGELAGAKTEHEWLRAAPSHVLQQTLVDLDRACREHGTFQVRWRWGRRWNPSLRFPAGKRITVQRLGKRTGRCELPKLGWVRLRWSGPAWRADPLGQHQPRRCALVGVIAG
;
A
#
# COMPACT_ATOMS: atom_id res chain seq x y z
N MET A 1 0.66 7.11 -18.46
CA MET A 1 0.63 7.82 -17.16
C MET A 1 -0.23 7.04 -16.18
N LEU A 2 0.34 6.53 -15.10
CA LEU A 2 -0.41 5.78 -14.07
C LEU A 2 -1.04 6.81 -13.12
N SER A 3 -2.34 6.96 -13.17
CA SER A 3 -3.08 7.82 -12.23
C SER A 3 -3.47 6.99 -11.01
N GLY A 4 -2.88 7.30 -9.87
CA GLY A 4 -3.30 6.73 -8.58
C GLY A 4 -4.42 7.56 -7.96
N ARG A 5 -5.45 6.90 -7.42
CA ARG A 5 -6.51 7.55 -6.65
C ARG A 5 -6.52 7.05 -5.22
N GLY A 6 -6.62 7.98 -4.28
CA GLY A 6 -6.81 7.67 -2.87
C GLY A 6 -8.29 7.62 -2.53
N TYR A 7 -8.69 6.60 -1.77
CA TYR A 7 -10.03 6.48 -1.21
C TYR A 7 -9.95 6.30 0.29
N ARG A 8 -10.87 6.93 1.00
CA ARG A 8 -11.05 6.68 2.43
C ARG A 8 -11.88 5.42 2.61
N LEU A 9 -11.32 4.42 3.28
CA LEU A 9 -12.00 3.17 3.55
C LEU A 9 -12.83 3.30 4.84
N GLU A 10 -14.04 2.74 4.82
CA GLU A 10 -14.89 2.57 5.99
C GLU A 10 -14.84 1.09 6.38
N LEU A 11 -13.98 0.78 7.36
CA LEU A 11 -13.70 -0.58 7.78
C LEU A 11 -14.62 -1.00 8.94
N MET A 12 -15.11 -2.23 8.91
CA MET A 12 -15.70 -2.87 10.08
C MET A 12 -14.60 -3.21 11.10
N SER A 13 -14.97 -3.44 12.37
CA SER A 13 -14.01 -3.65 13.46
C SER A 13 -12.96 -4.73 13.16
N GLU A 14 -13.36 -5.86 12.59
CA GLU A 14 -12.45 -6.94 12.20
C GLU A 14 -11.51 -6.51 11.06
N GLN A 15 -12.07 -5.84 10.06
CA GLN A 15 -11.29 -5.31 8.94
C GLN A 15 -10.32 -4.23 9.40
N ALA A 16 -10.71 -3.39 10.36
CA ALA A 16 -9.84 -2.37 10.94
C ALA A 16 -8.66 -2.99 11.70
N GLY A 17 -8.90 -4.04 12.48
CA GLY A 17 -7.86 -4.81 13.15
C GLY A 17 -6.87 -5.43 12.17
N PHE A 18 -7.38 -6.10 11.15
CA PHE A 18 -6.55 -6.73 10.12
C PHE A 18 -5.74 -5.69 9.32
N ALA A 19 -6.37 -4.59 8.93
CA ALA A 19 -5.71 -3.49 8.23
C ALA A 19 -4.64 -2.82 9.10
N GLY A 20 -4.89 -2.68 10.40
CA GLY A 20 -3.90 -2.21 11.37
C GLY A 20 -2.68 -3.13 11.45
N ASN A 21 -2.89 -4.44 11.45
CA ASN A 21 -1.82 -5.43 11.40
C ASN A 21 -0.99 -5.31 10.11
N ILE A 22 -1.64 -5.21 8.95
CA ILE A 22 -0.94 -4.98 7.67
C ILE A 22 -0.13 -3.67 7.73
N GLY A 23 -0.70 -2.62 8.29
CA GLY A 23 0.00 -1.34 8.50
C GLY A 23 1.24 -1.50 9.38
N GLY A 24 1.14 -2.27 10.45
CA GLY A 24 2.28 -2.63 11.32
C GLY A 24 3.39 -3.35 10.56
N VAL A 25 3.01 -4.33 9.73
CA VAL A 25 3.96 -5.08 8.89
C VAL A 25 4.63 -4.15 7.86
N CYS A 26 3.87 -3.29 7.19
CA CYS A 26 4.43 -2.30 6.25
C CYS A 26 5.41 -1.34 6.93
N ARG A 27 5.11 -0.92 8.17
CA ARG A 27 6.01 -0.10 8.97
C ARG A 27 7.31 -0.83 9.29
N ALA A 28 7.23 -2.10 9.69
CA ALA A 28 8.40 -2.92 9.96
C ALA A 28 9.27 -3.07 8.69
N VAL A 29 8.65 -3.40 7.56
CA VAL A 29 9.35 -3.52 6.26
C VAL A 29 10.01 -2.19 5.85
N TRP A 30 9.30 -1.07 6.00
CA TRP A 30 9.88 0.25 5.72
C TRP A 30 11.10 0.55 6.59
N ASN A 31 10.97 0.36 7.89
CA ASN A 31 12.04 0.68 8.83
C ASN A 31 13.25 -0.24 8.63
N THR A 32 13.03 -1.55 8.51
CA THR A 32 14.11 -2.49 8.22
C THR A 32 14.81 -2.14 6.91
N GLY A 33 14.05 -1.90 5.85
CA GLY A 33 14.59 -1.51 4.55
C GLY A 33 15.36 -0.19 4.59
N LEU A 34 14.88 0.80 5.35
CA LEU A 34 15.59 2.07 5.54
C LEU A 34 16.91 1.88 6.30
N GLY A 35 16.90 1.03 7.35
CA GLY A 35 18.11 0.69 8.09
C GLY A 35 19.17 0.07 7.22
N GLN A 36 18.78 -0.94 6.44
CA GLN A 36 19.68 -1.58 5.47
C GLN A 36 20.26 -0.56 4.47
N ARG A 37 19.42 0.27 3.87
CA ARG A 37 19.87 1.29 2.90
C ARG A 37 20.85 2.28 3.50
N ARG A 38 20.65 2.72 4.74
CA ARG A 38 21.58 3.60 5.45
C ARG A 38 22.93 2.93 5.66
N GLU A 39 22.92 1.69 6.10
CA GLU A 39 24.15 0.91 6.29
C GLU A 39 24.94 0.72 4.99
N TYR A 40 24.26 0.28 3.91
CA TYR A 40 24.91 0.13 2.60
C TYR A 40 25.40 1.48 2.07
N ARG A 41 24.65 2.56 2.29
CA ARG A 41 25.06 3.89 1.85
C ARG A 41 26.28 4.42 2.58
N CYS A 42 26.45 4.11 3.86
CA CYS A 42 27.69 4.39 4.60
C CYS A 42 28.90 3.71 3.98
N ARG A 43 28.69 2.56 3.34
CA ARG A 43 29.74 1.81 2.61
C ARG A 43 29.88 2.24 1.14
N GLY A 44 29.20 3.31 0.71
CA GLY A 44 29.21 3.80 -0.67
C GLY A 44 28.37 3.00 -1.66
N VAL A 45 27.58 2.02 -1.22
CA VAL A 45 26.75 1.16 -2.06
C VAL A 45 25.30 1.62 -2.09
N TRP A 46 24.68 1.53 -3.25
CA TRP A 46 23.23 1.75 -3.41
C TRP A 46 22.48 0.41 -3.35
N MET A 47 21.53 0.29 -2.44
CA MET A 47 20.61 -0.83 -2.36
C MET A 47 19.23 -0.42 -2.88
N GLY A 48 18.77 -1.05 -3.96
CA GLY A 48 17.48 -0.77 -4.59
C GLY A 48 16.34 -1.65 -4.05
N ASP A 49 15.12 -1.34 -4.49
CA ASP A 49 13.90 -2.07 -4.14
C ASP A 49 13.91 -3.54 -4.60
N VAL A 50 14.51 -3.82 -5.76
CA VAL A 50 14.59 -5.19 -6.32
C VAL A 50 15.42 -6.12 -5.41
N ALA A 51 16.57 -5.66 -4.94
CA ALA A 51 17.42 -6.42 -4.03
C ALA A 51 16.69 -6.68 -2.69
N GLN A 52 16.05 -5.64 -2.15
CA GLN A 52 15.27 -5.76 -0.92
C GLN A 52 14.02 -6.64 -1.08
N ALA A 53 13.40 -6.65 -2.25
CA ALA A 53 12.28 -7.55 -2.53
C ALA A 53 12.71 -9.03 -2.50
N GLY A 54 13.91 -9.34 -2.98
CA GLY A 54 14.51 -10.68 -2.87
C GLY A 54 14.73 -11.09 -1.40
N GLU A 55 15.30 -10.21 -0.59
CA GLU A 55 15.49 -10.47 0.85
C GLU A 55 14.15 -10.60 1.59
N LEU A 56 13.17 -9.79 1.25
CA LEU A 56 11.82 -9.89 1.80
C LEU A 56 11.17 -11.24 1.46
N ALA A 57 11.38 -11.75 0.24
CA ALA A 57 10.87 -13.06 -0.16
C ALA A 57 11.48 -14.19 0.70
N GLY A 58 12.79 -14.13 0.97
CA GLY A 58 13.46 -15.03 1.91
C GLY A 58 12.92 -14.91 3.33
N ALA A 59 12.83 -13.71 3.88
CA ALA A 59 12.31 -13.47 5.23
C ALA A 59 10.87 -13.96 5.41
N LYS A 60 10.05 -13.95 4.37
CA LYS A 60 8.68 -14.50 4.41
C LYS A 60 8.63 -16.02 4.61
N THR A 61 9.66 -16.74 4.23
CA THR A 61 9.74 -18.20 4.50
C THR A 61 9.96 -18.48 5.98
N GLU A 62 10.66 -17.60 6.67
CA GLU A 62 11.04 -17.75 8.08
C GLU A 62 10.01 -17.12 9.04
N HIS A 63 9.32 -16.05 8.61
CA HIS A 63 8.45 -15.26 9.46
C HIS A 63 6.99 -15.29 9.00
N GLU A 64 6.13 -15.96 9.79
CA GLU A 64 4.72 -16.10 9.47
C GLU A 64 3.97 -14.76 9.45
N TRP A 65 4.30 -13.84 10.35
CA TRP A 65 3.68 -12.52 10.42
C TRP A 65 3.89 -11.69 9.13
N LEU A 66 5.00 -11.90 8.39
CA LEU A 66 5.21 -11.29 7.07
C LEU A 66 4.29 -11.90 6.01
N ARG A 67 3.94 -13.17 6.15
CA ARG A 67 3.02 -13.85 5.21
C ARG A 67 1.57 -13.43 5.40
N ALA A 68 1.21 -12.95 6.58
CA ALA A 68 -0.13 -12.45 6.87
C ALA A 68 -0.51 -11.25 5.99
N ALA A 69 0.45 -10.39 5.65
CA ALA A 69 0.21 -9.24 4.77
C ALA A 69 0.25 -9.63 3.28
N PRO A 70 -0.54 -8.94 2.42
CA PRO A 70 -0.48 -9.13 0.97
C PRO A 70 0.89 -8.78 0.42
N SER A 71 1.48 -9.67 -0.40
CA SER A 71 2.83 -9.50 -0.93
C SER A 71 3.01 -8.22 -1.73
N HIS A 72 2.00 -7.85 -2.52
CA HIS A 72 2.07 -6.63 -3.37
C HIS A 72 2.12 -5.35 -2.53
N VAL A 73 1.47 -5.33 -1.35
CA VAL A 73 1.50 -4.17 -0.44
C VAL A 73 2.89 -4.00 0.15
N LEU A 74 3.54 -5.09 0.53
CA LEU A 74 4.90 -5.07 1.05
C LEU A 74 5.93 -4.67 -0.01
N GLN A 75 5.81 -5.23 -1.22
CA GLN A 75 6.66 -4.84 -2.35
C GLN A 75 6.47 -3.35 -2.69
N GLN A 76 5.22 -2.85 -2.70
CA GLN A 76 4.95 -1.45 -2.93
C GLN A 76 5.55 -0.55 -1.85
N THR A 77 5.60 -1.04 -0.60
CA THR A 77 6.27 -0.31 0.49
C THR A 77 7.76 -0.12 0.20
N LEU A 78 8.44 -1.12 -0.35
CA LEU A 78 9.85 -1.02 -0.74
C LEU A 78 10.06 -0.10 -1.95
N VAL A 79 9.16 -0.14 -2.94
CA VAL A 79 9.17 0.78 -4.10
C VAL A 79 8.98 2.23 -3.64
N ASP A 80 8.05 2.47 -2.72
CA ASP A 80 7.82 3.80 -2.16
C ASP A 80 9.01 4.29 -1.33
N LEU A 81 9.69 3.38 -0.60
CA LEU A 81 10.93 3.68 0.11
C LEU A 81 12.06 4.03 -0.87
N ASP A 82 12.20 3.27 -1.96
CA ASP A 82 13.21 3.54 -3.00
C ASP A 82 13.02 4.92 -3.59
N ARG A 83 11.79 5.26 -3.95
CA ARG A 83 11.43 6.58 -4.46
C ARG A 83 11.78 7.67 -3.45
N ALA A 84 11.38 7.53 -2.19
CA ALA A 84 11.67 8.51 -1.15
C ALA A 84 13.19 8.71 -0.98
N CYS A 85 13.97 7.63 -1.01
CA CYS A 85 15.43 7.72 -0.91
C CYS A 85 16.07 8.40 -2.12
N ARG A 86 15.52 8.22 -3.33
CA ARG A 86 15.98 8.90 -4.54
C ARG A 86 15.63 10.38 -4.56
N GLU A 87 14.41 10.73 -4.13
CA GLU A 87 13.91 12.11 -4.16
C GLU A 87 14.51 12.99 -3.06
N HIS A 88 14.68 12.43 -1.86
CA HIS A 88 15.06 13.20 -0.66
C HIS A 88 16.46 12.86 -0.11
N GLY A 89 17.07 11.79 -0.56
CA GLY A 89 18.30 11.23 0.00
C GLY A 89 18.04 10.27 1.17
N THR A 90 18.80 9.19 1.21
CA THR A 90 18.60 8.07 2.16
C THR A 90 18.58 8.49 3.62
N PHE A 91 19.43 9.47 4.00
CA PHE A 91 19.53 9.92 5.38
C PHE A 91 18.43 10.92 5.77
N GLN A 92 17.74 11.54 4.81
CA GLN A 92 16.64 12.47 5.04
C GLN A 92 15.29 11.75 5.18
N VAL A 93 15.18 10.53 4.66
CA VAL A 93 13.95 9.72 4.80
C VAL A 93 13.73 9.37 6.27
N ARG A 94 12.51 9.58 6.75
CA ARG A 94 12.16 9.39 8.16
C ARG A 94 11.73 7.97 8.46
N TRP A 95 12.05 7.54 9.69
CA TRP A 95 11.48 6.33 10.28
C TRP A 95 9.97 6.49 10.48
N ARG A 96 9.24 5.40 10.33
CA ARG A 96 7.80 5.38 10.59
C ARG A 96 7.54 4.96 12.04
N TRP A 97 6.96 5.87 12.82
CA TRP A 97 6.64 5.64 14.23
C TRP A 97 5.16 5.33 14.42
N GLY A 98 4.82 4.34 15.25
CA GLY A 98 3.45 3.82 15.39
C GLY A 98 2.39 4.85 15.77
N ARG A 99 2.73 5.84 16.61
CA ARG A 99 1.78 6.87 17.07
C ARG A 99 1.56 8.03 16.09
N ARG A 100 2.46 8.22 15.15
CA ARG A 100 2.45 9.38 14.22
C ARG A 100 2.21 8.99 12.77
N TRP A 101 2.08 7.70 12.50
CA TRP A 101 1.91 7.22 11.15
C TRP A 101 0.53 6.60 10.98
N ASN A 102 -0.29 7.25 10.14
CA ASN A 102 -1.53 6.65 9.67
C ASN A 102 -1.20 5.70 8.51
N PRO A 103 -1.50 4.41 8.65
CA PRO A 103 -1.21 3.45 7.60
C PRO A 103 -2.02 3.77 6.34
N SER A 104 -1.32 4.10 5.26
CA SER A 104 -1.89 4.11 3.93
C SER A 104 -1.45 2.84 3.22
N LEU A 105 -2.41 2.03 2.78
CA LEU A 105 -2.16 0.82 2.04
C LEU A 105 -2.26 1.12 0.55
N ARG A 106 -1.20 0.84 -0.20
CA ARG A 106 -1.18 1.01 -1.64
C ARG A 106 -1.26 -0.35 -2.31
N PHE A 107 -2.29 -0.54 -3.11
CA PHE A 107 -2.52 -1.75 -3.89
C PHE A 107 -2.20 -1.48 -5.36
N PRO A 108 -1.03 -1.89 -5.88
CA PRO A 108 -0.58 -1.57 -7.23
C PRO A 108 -1.31 -2.35 -8.33
N ALA A 109 -1.98 -3.43 -7.98
CA ALA A 109 -2.56 -4.36 -8.95
C ALA A 109 -3.99 -3.98 -9.32
N GLY A 110 -4.17 -2.94 -10.12
CA GLY A 110 -5.51 -2.51 -10.58
C GLY A 110 -6.33 -3.57 -11.32
N LYS A 111 -5.72 -4.62 -11.85
CA LYS A 111 -6.43 -5.74 -12.52
C LYS A 111 -7.14 -6.71 -11.57
N ARG A 112 -6.83 -6.67 -10.26
CA ARG A 112 -7.37 -7.60 -9.26
C ARG A 112 -8.25 -6.92 -8.21
N ILE A 113 -8.51 -5.63 -8.38
CA ILE A 113 -9.35 -4.87 -7.45
C ILE A 113 -10.63 -4.53 -8.18
N THR A 114 -11.72 -5.13 -7.75
CA THR A 114 -13.05 -4.79 -8.23
C THR A 114 -13.56 -3.60 -7.43
N VAL A 115 -13.93 -2.53 -8.11
CA VAL A 115 -14.51 -1.34 -7.48
C VAL A 115 -15.93 -1.16 -7.99
N GLN A 116 -16.90 -1.08 -7.08
CA GLN A 116 -18.31 -0.89 -7.41
C GLN A 116 -18.82 0.39 -6.75
N ARG A 117 -19.52 1.20 -7.52
CA ARG A 117 -20.22 2.37 -7.00
C ARG A 117 -21.60 1.95 -6.51
N LEU A 118 -21.93 2.26 -5.26
CA LEU A 118 -23.22 1.95 -4.64
C LEU A 118 -24.15 3.18 -4.59
N GLY A 119 -23.58 4.38 -4.64
CA GLY A 119 -24.34 5.63 -4.55
C GLY A 119 -23.51 6.85 -4.93
N LYS A 120 -24.07 8.05 -4.69
CA LYS A 120 -23.39 9.31 -5.03
C LYS A 120 -22.05 9.48 -4.29
N ARG A 121 -21.98 9.05 -3.02
CA ARG A 121 -20.80 9.21 -2.14
C ARG A 121 -20.29 7.91 -1.55
N THR A 122 -20.86 6.77 -1.95
CA THR A 122 -20.52 5.46 -1.40
C THR A 122 -20.17 4.49 -2.51
N GLY A 123 -19.19 3.66 -2.23
CA GLY A 123 -18.79 2.55 -3.07
C GLY A 123 -18.28 1.40 -2.22
N ARG A 124 -17.89 0.33 -2.88
CA ARG A 124 -17.17 -0.79 -2.27
C ARG A 124 -16.06 -1.26 -3.18
N CYS A 125 -15.03 -1.80 -2.60
CA CYS A 125 -13.95 -2.45 -3.35
C CYS A 125 -13.61 -3.79 -2.71
N GLU A 126 -13.21 -4.73 -3.54
CA GLU A 126 -12.70 -6.00 -3.10
C GLU A 126 -11.18 -5.92 -2.99
N LEU A 127 -10.67 -6.04 -1.77
CA LEU A 127 -9.24 -5.97 -1.49
C LEU A 127 -8.68 -7.35 -1.15
N PRO A 128 -7.48 -7.70 -1.63
CA PRO A 128 -6.83 -8.96 -1.29
C PRO A 128 -6.72 -9.15 0.23
N LYS A 129 -7.16 -10.29 0.72
CA LYS A 129 -7.21 -10.69 2.14
C LYS A 129 -8.16 -9.88 3.06
N LEU A 130 -8.68 -8.75 2.61
CA LEU A 130 -9.67 -7.94 3.34
C LEU A 130 -11.11 -8.19 2.87
N GLY A 131 -11.27 -8.73 1.66
CA GLY A 131 -12.59 -8.91 1.05
C GLY A 131 -13.23 -7.59 0.64
N TRP A 132 -14.56 -7.55 0.70
CA TRP A 132 -15.33 -6.37 0.34
C TRP A 132 -15.28 -5.30 1.43
N VAL A 133 -14.76 -4.12 1.08
CA VAL A 133 -14.60 -2.97 1.96
C VAL A 133 -15.43 -1.81 1.43
N ARG A 134 -16.16 -1.12 2.31
CA ARG A 134 -16.83 0.14 1.99
C ARG A 134 -15.81 1.25 1.80
N LEU A 135 -16.05 2.12 0.84
CA LEU A 135 -15.24 3.31 0.60
C LEU A 135 -16.09 4.55 0.43
N ARG A 136 -15.55 5.68 0.87
CA ARG A 136 -16.14 6.97 0.60
C ARG A 136 -15.68 7.46 -0.76
N TRP A 137 -16.65 7.71 -1.63
CA TRP A 137 -16.39 8.22 -2.96
C TRP A 137 -16.11 9.72 -2.89
N SER A 138 -14.86 10.11 -2.99
CA SER A 138 -14.39 11.49 -2.97
C SER A 138 -13.75 11.81 -4.33
N GLY A 139 -14.51 12.03 -5.35
CA GLY A 139 -13.99 12.40 -6.65
C GLY A 139 -15.02 13.06 -7.52
N PRO A 140 -14.63 13.83 -8.56
CA PRO A 140 -15.55 14.34 -9.54
C PRO A 140 -16.37 13.20 -10.11
N ALA A 141 -17.66 13.47 -10.33
CA ALA A 141 -18.58 12.49 -10.88
C ALA A 141 -17.96 11.80 -12.09
N TRP A 142 -17.67 10.51 -11.97
CA TRP A 142 -17.35 9.68 -13.10
C TRP A 142 -18.54 9.78 -14.06
N ARG A 143 -18.30 10.26 -15.26
CA ARG A 143 -19.28 10.06 -16.33
C ARG A 143 -19.39 8.56 -16.47
N ALA A 144 -20.53 8.01 -16.08
CA ALA A 144 -20.90 6.65 -16.37
C ALA A 144 -20.86 6.51 -17.89
N ASP A 145 -20.03 5.60 -18.41
CA ASP A 145 -20.17 5.18 -19.80
C ASP A 145 -21.59 4.60 -19.96
N PRO A 146 -22.38 5.09 -20.92
CA PRO A 146 -23.77 4.69 -21.05
C PRO A 146 -23.96 3.21 -21.43
N LEU A 147 -22.88 2.45 -21.64
CA LEU A 147 -22.90 1.06 -22.09
C LEU A 147 -22.48 0.03 -21.04
N GLY A 148 -22.32 0.42 -19.76
CA GLY A 148 -22.14 -0.56 -18.68
C GLY A 148 -20.88 -1.44 -18.76
N GLN A 149 -19.98 -1.23 -19.71
CA GLN A 149 -18.75 -1.97 -19.84
C GLN A 149 -17.64 -1.28 -19.05
N HIS A 150 -17.55 -1.61 -17.77
CA HIS A 150 -16.43 -1.23 -16.94
C HIS A 150 -15.13 -1.92 -17.39
N GLN A 151 -14.38 -1.28 -18.27
CA GLN A 151 -12.96 -1.58 -18.37
C GLN A 151 -12.27 -1.02 -17.12
N PRO A 152 -11.64 -1.86 -16.30
CA PRO A 152 -10.87 -1.40 -15.14
C PRO A 152 -9.63 -0.66 -15.65
N ARG A 153 -9.70 0.66 -15.74
CA ARG A 153 -8.48 1.46 -15.89
C ARG A 153 -7.64 1.24 -14.63
N ARG A 154 -6.36 0.99 -14.82
CA ARG A 154 -5.37 0.71 -13.78
C ARG A 154 -5.43 1.77 -12.67
N CYS A 155 -6.14 1.46 -11.60
CA CYS A 155 -6.21 2.31 -10.42
C CYS A 155 -5.27 1.74 -9.36
N ALA A 156 -4.24 2.49 -8.99
CA ALA A 156 -3.58 2.23 -7.72
C ALA A 156 -4.51 2.77 -6.61
N LEU A 157 -5.05 1.88 -5.79
CA LEU A 157 -5.84 2.25 -4.62
C LEU A 157 -4.88 2.63 -3.49
N VAL A 158 -4.91 3.90 -3.10
CA VAL A 158 -4.28 4.36 -1.87
C VAL A 158 -5.38 4.48 -0.85
N GLY A 159 -5.54 3.47 0.00
CA GLY A 159 -6.46 3.50 1.11
C GLY A 159 -5.81 4.20 2.30
N VAL A 160 -6.39 5.29 2.79
CA VAL A 160 -6.04 5.86 4.09
C VAL A 160 -6.99 5.24 5.11
N ILE A 161 -6.45 4.48 6.04
CA ILE A 161 -7.18 3.95 7.17
C ILE A 161 -7.14 5.04 8.24
N ALA A 162 -8.27 5.71 8.46
CA ALA A 162 -8.44 6.55 9.64
C ALA A 162 -8.93 5.65 10.79
N GLY A 163 -8.16 5.63 11.87
CA GLY A 163 -8.67 5.17 13.15
C GLY A 163 -9.73 6.10 13.72
#